data_211dc58ef3058f3a905f783e0908981e
#
_entry.id   211dc58ef3058f3a905f783e0908981e
#
_cell.length_a   1.000
_cell.length_b   1.000
_cell.length_c   1.000
_cell.angle_alpha   90.00
_cell.angle_beta   90.00
_cell.angle_gamma   90.00
#
_symmetry.space_group_name_H-M   'P 1'
#
loop_
_entity.id
_entity.type
_entity.pdbx_description
1 polymer ?
#
loop_
_entity_poly.entity_id
_entity_poly.type
_entity_poly.pdbx_seq_one_letter_code
_entity_poly.pdbx_strand_id
1 'polypeptide(L)'
;MRTTLDELVGSVVARHLDISPAAITPSTDLERDLHLDPLDLVLIALRIEELEGREFPIARLEQARSVADLTRIVRAMRASAPAASEFTLDARLPRLATGS
;
A
#
# COMPACT_ATOMS: atom_id res chain seq x y z
N MET A 1 -16.40 4.10 -13.89
CA MET A 1 -15.81 5.15 -13.18
C MET A 1 -14.54 4.73 -12.53
N ARG A 2 -13.56 5.62 -12.49
CA ARG A 2 -12.28 5.26 -11.96
C ARG A 2 -12.16 5.66 -10.52
N THR A 3 -11.68 4.78 -9.66
CA THR A 3 -11.42 5.09 -8.27
C THR A 3 -10.08 5.81 -8.17
N THR A 4 -10.04 6.93 -7.48
CA THR A 4 -8.78 7.65 -7.31
C THR A 4 -7.91 6.86 -6.33
N LEU A 5 -6.62 7.14 -6.32
CA LEU A 5 -5.71 6.46 -5.42
C LEU A 5 -6.03 6.79 -3.96
N ASP A 6 -6.43 8.04 -3.69
CA ASP A 6 -6.84 8.42 -2.33
C ASP A 6 -8.05 7.59 -1.90
N GLU A 7 -8.99 7.37 -2.81
CA GLU A 7 -10.16 6.58 -2.49
C GLU A 7 -9.80 5.12 -2.24
N LEU A 8 -8.88 4.60 -3.02
CA LEU A 8 -8.45 3.22 -2.83
C LEU A 8 -7.81 3.05 -1.46
N VAL A 9 -6.86 3.91 -1.11
CA VAL A 9 -6.18 3.84 0.16
C VAL A 9 -7.16 4.06 1.31
N GLY A 10 -8.04 5.04 1.16
CA GLY A 10 -9.07 5.31 2.17
C GLY A 10 -9.97 4.11 2.39
N SER A 11 -10.32 3.41 1.31
CA SER A 11 -11.17 2.22 1.41
C SER A 11 -10.47 1.09 2.16
N VAL A 12 -9.18 0.91 1.91
CA VAL A 12 -8.43 -0.13 2.61
C VAL A 12 -8.39 0.16 4.10
N VAL A 13 -8.13 1.41 4.46
CA VAL A 13 -8.09 1.82 5.87
C VAL A 13 -9.46 1.66 6.52
N ALA A 14 -10.51 2.09 5.81
CA ALA A 14 -11.87 2.01 6.32
C ALA A 14 -12.28 0.57 6.57
N ARG A 15 -11.92 -0.32 5.66
CA ARG A 15 -12.24 -1.73 5.82
C ARG A 15 -11.53 -2.33 7.01
N HIS A 16 -10.28 -1.96 7.21
CA HIS A 16 -9.51 -2.45 8.33
C HIS A 16 -10.17 -2.05 9.65
N LEU A 17 -10.75 -0.86 9.70
CA LEU A 17 -11.40 -0.35 10.89
C LEU A 17 -12.89 -0.63 10.94
N ASP A 18 -13.44 -1.20 9.89
CA ASP A 18 -14.87 -1.49 9.78
C ASP A 18 -15.69 -0.20 9.93
N ILE A 19 -15.28 0.85 9.24
CA ILE A 19 -16.01 2.12 9.23
C ILE A 19 -16.28 2.52 7.79
N SER A 20 -17.12 3.55 7.63
CA SER A 20 -17.47 4.03 6.29
C SER A 20 -16.29 4.75 5.64
N PRO A 21 -15.99 4.45 4.38
CA PRO A 21 -14.93 5.18 3.67
C PRO A 21 -15.18 6.68 3.61
N ALA A 22 -16.45 7.09 3.71
CA ALA A 22 -16.80 8.51 3.69
C ALA A 22 -16.25 9.25 4.91
N ALA A 23 -15.91 8.52 5.97
CA ALA A 23 -15.38 9.12 7.18
C ALA A 23 -13.87 9.42 7.06
N ILE A 24 -13.26 8.99 5.97
CA ILE A 24 -11.82 9.14 5.78
C ILE A 24 -11.52 10.12 4.67
N THR A 25 -10.63 11.07 4.96
CA THR A 25 -10.19 12.04 3.96
C THR A 25 -8.67 11.95 3.85
N PRO A 26 -8.06 12.55 2.82
CA PRO A 26 -6.60 12.52 2.70
C PRO A 26 -5.89 13.13 3.90
N SER A 27 -6.52 14.09 4.58
CA SER A 27 -5.90 14.74 5.74
C SER A 27 -6.16 14.01 7.05
N THR A 28 -6.92 12.92 7.04
CA THR A 28 -7.18 12.16 8.25
C THR A 28 -5.87 11.65 8.83
N ASP A 29 -5.66 11.91 10.12
CA ASP A 29 -4.45 11.50 10.80
C ASP A 29 -4.57 10.03 11.25
N LEU A 30 -3.58 9.24 10.92
CA LEU A 30 -3.63 7.81 11.19
C LEU A 30 -3.63 7.49 12.68
N GLU A 31 -2.89 8.26 13.44
CA GLU A 31 -2.79 8.01 14.87
C GLU A 31 -3.84 8.79 15.67
N ARG A 32 -3.93 10.09 15.43
CA ARG A 32 -4.85 10.93 16.19
C ARG A 32 -6.31 10.67 15.90
N ASP A 33 -6.65 10.57 14.63
CA ASP A 33 -8.05 10.41 14.23
C ASP A 33 -8.50 8.98 14.22
N LEU A 34 -7.63 8.07 13.86
CA LEU A 34 -8.00 6.67 13.68
C LEU A 34 -7.44 5.74 14.74
N HIS A 35 -6.54 6.24 15.56
CA HIS A 35 -5.93 5.46 16.65
C HIS A 35 -5.25 4.17 16.15
N LEU A 36 -4.65 4.24 14.98
CA LEU A 36 -3.96 3.08 14.43
C LEU A 36 -2.60 2.92 15.12
N ASP A 37 -2.27 1.70 15.46
CA ASP A 37 -0.97 1.42 16.05
C ASP A 37 -0.05 0.85 14.93
N PRO A 38 1.25 0.63 15.23
CA PRO A 38 2.16 0.13 14.19
C PRO A 38 1.73 -1.18 13.55
N LEU A 39 1.10 -2.06 14.31
CA LEU A 39 0.64 -3.33 13.78
C LEU A 39 -0.49 -3.11 12.78
N ASP A 40 -1.42 -2.21 13.10
CA ASP A 40 -2.51 -1.87 12.20
C ASP A 40 -1.95 -1.37 10.88
N LEU A 41 -0.92 -0.53 10.93
CA LEU A 41 -0.32 0.02 9.72
C LEU A 41 0.33 -1.07 8.87
N VAL A 42 0.96 -2.04 9.52
CA VAL A 42 1.56 -3.15 8.79
C VAL A 42 0.47 -3.98 8.10
N LEU A 43 -0.63 -4.22 8.79
CA LEU A 43 -1.73 -4.99 8.20
C LEU A 43 -2.36 -4.26 7.01
N ILE A 44 -2.50 -2.94 7.13
CA ILE A 44 -3.00 -2.12 6.04
C ILE A 44 -2.03 -2.19 4.85
N ALA A 45 -0.73 -2.10 5.14
CA ALA A 45 0.30 -2.16 4.11
C ALA A 45 0.26 -3.51 3.38
N LEU A 46 0.09 -4.60 4.12
CA LEU A 46 0.01 -5.92 3.51
C LEU A 46 -1.21 -6.04 2.61
N ARG A 47 -2.31 -5.42 3.00
CA ARG A 47 -3.50 -5.45 2.18
C ARG A 47 -3.28 -4.67 0.88
N ILE A 48 -2.62 -3.51 0.99
CA ILE A 48 -2.30 -2.72 -0.19
C ILE A 48 -1.37 -3.52 -1.11
N GLU A 49 -0.42 -4.23 -0.52
CA GLU A 49 0.51 -5.08 -1.25
C GLU A 49 -0.25 -6.11 -2.09
N GLU A 50 -1.25 -6.75 -1.49
CA GLU A 50 -2.07 -7.71 -2.19
C GLU A 50 -2.81 -7.08 -3.36
N LEU A 51 -3.39 -5.91 -3.13
CA LEU A 51 -4.18 -5.24 -4.15
C LEU A 51 -3.34 -4.70 -5.29
N GLU A 52 -2.13 -4.25 -4.97
CA GLU A 52 -1.25 -3.68 -5.99
C GLU A 52 -0.38 -4.72 -6.69
N GLY A 53 -0.25 -5.90 -6.11
CA GLY A 53 0.62 -6.93 -6.66
C GLY A 53 2.09 -6.54 -6.57
N ARG A 54 2.45 -5.69 -5.62
CA ARG A 54 3.83 -5.22 -5.42
C ARG A 54 4.14 -5.12 -3.96
N GLU A 55 5.41 -5.18 -3.64
CA GLU A 55 5.87 -5.09 -2.27
C GLU A 55 5.74 -3.67 -1.75
N PHE A 56 5.16 -3.52 -0.57
CA PHE A 56 5.01 -2.22 0.06
C PHE A 56 6.30 -1.92 0.84
N PRO A 57 6.86 -0.70 0.72
CA PRO A 57 8.07 -0.35 1.45
C PRO A 57 7.76 -0.08 2.92
N ILE A 58 7.71 -1.14 3.70
CA ILE A 58 7.32 -1.08 5.12
C ILE A 58 8.11 -0.04 5.91
N ALA A 59 9.38 0.13 5.59
CA ALA A 59 10.20 1.12 6.30
C ALA A 59 9.63 2.54 6.23
N ARG A 60 8.85 2.83 5.21
CA ARG A 60 8.27 4.17 5.07
C ARG A 60 7.06 4.39 5.95
N LEU A 61 6.50 3.33 6.49
CA LEU A 61 5.33 3.47 7.37
C LEU A 61 5.62 4.32 8.59
N GLU A 62 6.86 4.28 9.06
CA GLU A 62 7.23 5.06 10.24
C GLU A 62 7.08 6.56 10.03
N GLN A 63 7.10 6.97 8.78
CA GLN A 63 7.00 8.38 8.43
C GLN A 63 5.61 8.79 8.04
N ALA A 64 4.72 7.84 7.88
CA ALA A 64 3.35 8.12 7.45
C ALA A 64 2.53 8.61 8.64
N ARG A 65 1.91 9.77 8.49
CA ARG A 65 1.07 10.35 9.52
C ARG A 65 -0.37 10.49 9.11
N SER A 66 -0.62 10.58 7.81
CA SER A 66 -1.96 10.79 7.31
C SER A 66 -2.25 9.81 6.19
N VAL A 67 -3.53 9.76 5.80
CA VAL A 67 -3.95 8.94 4.67
C VAL A 67 -3.22 9.41 3.41
N ALA A 68 -3.03 10.72 3.26
CA ALA A 68 -2.31 11.26 2.10
C ALA A 68 -0.88 10.74 2.03
N ASP A 69 -0.24 10.52 3.19
CA ASP A 69 1.10 9.97 3.22
C ASP A 69 1.12 8.54 2.69
N LEU A 70 0.12 7.74 3.06
CA LEU A 70 0.00 6.38 2.54
C LEU A 70 -0.23 6.41 1.03
N THR A 71 -1.06 7.34 0.56
CA THR A 71 -1.31 7.49 -0.86
C THR A 71 -0.02 7.82 -1.61
N ARG A 72 0.81 8.68 -1.03
CA ARG A 72 2.09 9.05 -1.63
C ARG A 72 3.00 7.83 -1.76
N ILE A 73 3.01 6.98 -0.75
CA ILE A 73 3.83 5.76 -0.77
C ILE A 73 3.34 4.83 -1.88
N VAL A 74 2.02 4.66 -2.00
CA VAL A 74 1.46 3.79 -3.04
C VAL A 74 1.75 4.35 -4.43
N ARG A 75 1.68 5.68 -4.56
CA ARG A 75 1.99 6.32 -5.84
C ARG A 75 3.44 6.07 -6.22
N ALA A 76 4.35 6.13 -5.25
CA ALA A 76 5.75 5.83 -5.49
C ALA A 76 5.96 4.36 -5.87
N MET A 77 5.18 3.46 -5.26
CA MET A 77 5.25 2.05 -5.62
C MET A 77 4.89 1.85 -7.09
N ARG A 78 3.83 2.52 -7.54
CA ARG A 78 3.40 2.41 -8.92
C ARG A 78 4.39 3.02 -9.89
N ALA A 79 5.00 4.12 -9.48
CA ALA A 79 5.97 4.80 -10.32
C ALA A 79 7.27 4.03 -10.44
N SER A 80 7.61 3.28 -9.42
CA SER A 80 8.81 2.50 -9.43
C SER A 80 8.64 1.29 -10.23
N ALA A 81 7.89 1.27 -11.13
CA ALA A 81 7.64 0.23 -11.90
C ALA A 81 8.55 -0.78 -11.89
N PRO A 82 8.08 -1.75 -12.10
CA PRO A 82 8.64 -2.93 -12.08
C PRO A 82 9.71 -3.08 -12.83
N ALA A 83 10.08 -2.22 -13.18
CA ALA A 83 11.15 -2.31 -13.82
C ALA A 83 11.77 -3.30 -13.23
N ALA A 84 11.66 -3.19 -12.55
CA ALA A 84 12.29 -3.99 -12.10
C ALA A 84 11.88 -5.18 -12.28
N SER A 85 11.50 -5.42 -12.52
CA SER A 85 11.26 -6.49 -12.58
C SER A 85 11.49 -7.21 -13.50
N GLU A 86 11.92 -6.87 -13.72
CA GLU A 86 12.08 -7.53 -14.49
C GLU A 86 12.83 -8.23 -14.60
N PHE A 87 13.09 -8.30 -14.00
CA PHE A 87 13.59 -9.01 -14.19
C PHE A 87 13.78 -9.91 -14.06
N THR A 88 13.55 -9.90 -13.75
CA THR A 88 13.58 -10.63 -13.75
C THR A 88 13.58 -11.57 -13.91
N LEU A 89 13.61 -11.70 -13.69
CA LEU A 89 13.53 -12.39 -13.96
C LEU A 89 13.66 -13.24 -14.23
N ASP A 90 13.80 -13.30 -14.10
CA ASP A 90 13.88 -13.91 -14.46
C ASP A 90 14.06 -14.63 -14.44
N ALA A 91 14.21 -14.58 -14.12
CA ALA A 91 14.33 -14.96 -14.15
C ALA A 91 14.36 -15.78 -13.94
N ARG A 92 14.36 -15.83 -13.58
CA ARG A 92 14.28 -16.24 -13.52
C ARG A 92 14.27 -17.07 -13.61
N LEU A 93 14.35 -17.25 -13.42
CA LEU A 93 14.29 -17.70 -13.62
C LEU A 93 14.28 -18.50 -13.59
N PRO A 94 14.37 -18.67 -13.50
CA PRO A 94 14.35 -19.24 -13.54
C PRO A 94 14.26 -19.93 -13.30
N ARG A 95 14.05 -19.94 -12.93
CA ARG A 95 13.86 -20.19 -12.88
C ARG A 95 13.79 -20.93 -13.03
N LEU A 96 13.83 -21.05 -12.70
CA LEU A 96 13.81 -21.38 -12.99
C LEU A 96 13.84 -22.11 -13.15
N ALA A 97 14.02 -22.33 -13.03
CA ALA A 97 14.14 -22.70 -13.32
C ALA A 97 14.19 -23.41 -13.34
N THR A 98 14.08 -23.58 -12.94
CA THR A 98 14.13 -23.92 -13.15
C THR A 98 14.14 -24.51 -13.33
N GLY A 99 14.24 -24.61 -13.14
CA GLY A 99 14.32 -24.81 -13.43
C GLY A 99 14.32 -25.27 -13.62
N SER A 100 14.40 -25.36 -13.39
CA SER A 100 14.39 -25.46 -13.71
C SER A 100 14.49 -25.53 -13.91
#